data_ca021ea1e7aa4b68fda619aff782c280
#
_entry.id   ca021ea1e7aa4b68fda619aff782c280
#
_cell.length_a   1.000
_cell.length_b   1.000
_cell.length_c   1.000
_cell.angle_alpha   90.00
_cell.angle_beta   90.00
_cell.angle_gamma   90.00
#
_symmetry.space_group_name_H-M   'P 1'
#
loop_
_entity.id
_entity.type
_entity.pdbx_description
1 polymer ?
#
loop_
_entity_poly.entity_id
_entity_poly.type
_entity_poly.pdbx_seq_one_letter_code
_entity_poly.pdbx_strand_id
1 'polypeptide(L)'
;MDVYPTLCELAGIERPDFLQGTSLLPLIRGEAEEIREELSAEMTWHAAYEPQRAIRTQRWKYIRRFGDRTTPVLANCDDSPSKDLLIELGWGERTVAFEQLYDLAFDPNEAANLAGDPAYESVRRELSERLQRWMAETSDPLLDGEPQPPAGAEINDPDQISASEPTVVIA
;
A
#
# COMPACT_ATOMS: atom_id res chain seq x y z
N MET A 1 -5.18 -8.58 -8.65
CA MET A 1 -4.31 -9.48 -9.44
C MET A 1 -4.93 -10.88 -9.71
N ASP A 2 -5.79 -11.39 -8.84
CA ASP A 2 -6.29 -12.79 -8.87
C ASP A 2 -7.45 -13.06 -9.84
N VAL A 3 -8.15 -12.02 -10.26
CA VAL A 3 -9.28 -12.16 -11.20
C VAL A 3 -8.85 -12.71 -12.55
N TYR A 4 -7.74 -12.20 -13.10
CA TYR A 4 -7.28 -12.64 -14.42
C TYR A 4 -6.92 -14.15 -14.46
N PRO A 5 -6.04 -14.68 -13.56
CA PRO A 5 -5.77 -16.12 -13.57
C PRO A 5 -7.02 -16.96 -13.27
N THR A 6 -7.98 -16.45 -12.50
CA THR A 6 -9.26 -17.12 -12.26
C THR A 6 -10.08 -17.23 -13.55
N LEU A 7 -10.14 -16.17 -14.35
CA LEU A 7 -10.84 -16.17 -15.64
C LEU A 7 -10.16 -17.09 -16.65
N CYS A 8 -8.82 -17.12 -16.70
CA CYS A 8 -8.07 -18.05 -17.54
C CYS A 8 -8.46 -19.50 -17.21
N GLU A 9 -8.46 -19.88 -15.93
CA GLU A 9 -8.81 -21.22 -15.49
C GLU A 9 -10.27 -21.57 -15.78
N LEU A 10 -11.21 -20.64 -15.55
CA LEU A 10 -12.63 -20.83 -15.87
C LEU A 10 -12.87 -21.04 -17.36
N ALA A 11 -12.14 -20.32 -18.21
CA ALA A 11 -12.26 -20.40 -19.67
C ALA A 11 -11.45 -21.54 -20.30
N GLY A 12 -10.65 -22.27 -19.53
CA GLY A 12 -9.71 -23.27 -20.05
C GLY A 12 -8.61 -22.69 -20.92
N ILE A 13 -8.22 -21.43 -20.66
CA ILE A 13 -7.15 -20.72 -21.36
C ILE A 13 -5.88 -20.86 -20.53
N GLU A 14 -4.73 -21.10 -21.21
CA GLU A 14 -3.44 -21.15 -20.56
C GLU A 14 -3.14 -19.81 -19.85
N ARG A 15 -2.68 -19.91 -18.60
CA ARG A 15 -2.29 -18.74 -17.81
C ARG A 15 -0.99 -18.15 -18.35
N PRO A 16 -0.94 -16.86 -18.73
CA PRO A 16 0.30 -16.18 -19.08
C PRO A 16 1.32 -16.14 -17.93
N ASP A 17 2.61 -16.35 -18.23
CA ASP A 17 3.69 -16.45 -17.24
C ASP A 17 3.94 -15.15 -16.46
N PHE A 18 3.58 -13.99 -17.03
CA PHE A 18 3.74 -12.69 -16.36
C PHE A 18 2.73 -12.44 -15.23
N LEU A 19 1.70 -13.29 -15.08
CA LEU A 19 0.68 -13.10 -14.06
C LEU A 19 1.21 -13.52 -12.68
N GLN A 20 1.24 -12.59 -11.74
CA GLN A 20 1.63 -12.83 -10.35
C GLN A 20 0.46 -13.30 -9.48
N GLY A 21 -0.79 -13.12 -9.94
CA GLY A 21 -1.98 -13.51 -9.21
C GLY A 21 -2.18 -15.03 -9.16
N THR A 22 -3.01 -15.49 -8.24
CA THR A 22 -3.42 -16.89 -8.06
C THR A 22 -4.91 -17.03 -8.33
N SER A 23 -5.33 -18.14 -8.96
CA SER A 23 -6.74 -18.39 -9.18
C SER A 23 -7.51 -18.50 -7.86
N LEU A 24 -8.69 -17.89 -7.82
CA LEU A 24 -9.63 -17.98 -6.70
C LEU A 24 -10.51 -19.25 -6.75
N LEU A 25 -10.42 -20.06 -7.82
CA LEU A 25 -11.29 -21.23 -7.99
C LEU A 25 -11.19 -22.26 -6.86
N PRO A 26 -10.00 -22.55 -6.26
CA PRO A 26 -9.94 -23.45 -5.11
C PRO A 26 -10.78 -22.95 -3.92
N LEU A 27 -10.81 -21.64 -3.67
CA LEU A 27 -11.67 -21.05 -2.64
C LEU A 27 -13.16 -21.15 -3.01
N ILE A 28 -13.50 -20.81 -4.26
CA ILE A 28 -14.88 -20.83 -4.77
C ILE A 28 -15.47 -22.25 -4.71
N ARG A 29 -14.63 -23.26 -4.96
CA ARG A 29 -15.01 -24.69 -4.92
C ARG A 29 -14.97 -25.31 -3.52
N GLY A 30 -14.46 -24.60 -2.52
CA GLY A 30 -14.24 -25.12 -1.18
C GLY A 30 -13.13 -26.17 -1.10
N GLU A 31 -12.20 -26.17 -2.04
CA GLU A 31 -11.05 -27.06 -2.11
C GLU A 31 -9.87 -26.57 -1.27
N ALA A 32 -9.86 -25.26 -0.93
CA ALA A 32 -8.88 -24.60 -0.07
C ALA A 32 -9.57 -23.55 0.80
N GLU A 33 -9.01 -23.30 2.00
CA GLU A 33 -9.44 -22.22 2.88
C GLU A 33 -8.70 -20.92 2.58
N GLU A 34 -7.49 -21.01 2.05
CA GLU A 34 -6.66 -19.87 1.65
C GLU A 34 -5.83 -20.21 0.39
N ILE A 35 -5.44 -19.19 -0.36
CA ILE A 35 -4.58 -19.32 -1.54
C ILE A 35 -3.23 -18.62 -1.37
N ARG A 36 -3.05 -17.91 -0.25
CA ARG A 36 -1.80 -17.25 0.13
C ARG A 36 -1.80 -16.87 1.60
N GLU A 37 -0.64 -16.86 2.19
CA GLU A 37 -0.44 -16.45 3.59
C GLU A 37 -0.42 -14.94 3.77
N GLU A 38 -0.04 -14.19 2.72
CA GLU A 38 0.15 -12.75 2.78
C GLU A 38 -0.16 -12.04 1.47
N LEU A 39 -0.47 -10.76 1.58
CA LEU A 39 -0.64 -9.83 0.47
C LEU A 39 0.33 -8.68 0.64
N SER A 40 1.02 -8.33 -0.43
CA SER A 40 1.81 -7.11 -0.50
C SER A 40 1.09 -6.04 -1.29
N ALA A 41 1.30 -4.78 -0.92
CA ALA A 41 0.74 -3.63 -1.61
C ALA A 41 1.81 -2.53 -1.69
N GLU A 42 1.73 -1.77 -2.77
CA GLU A 42 2.64 -0.65 -3.02
C GLU A 42 1.88 0.59 -3.46
N MET A 43 2.40 1.72 -3.08
CA MET A 43 2.08 3.02 -3.63
C MET A 43 3.37 3.83 -3.72
N THR A 44 3.61 4.51 -4.83
CA THR A 44 4.75 5.42 -5.00
C THR A 44 4.23 6.80 -5.39
N TRP A 45 3.38 6.85 -6.42
CA TRP A 45 2.58 8.02 -6.79
C TRP A 45 1.11 7.63 -6.89
N HIS A 46 0.26 8.51 -6.44
CA HIS A 46 -1.16 8.53 -6.82
C HIS A 46 -1.41 9.83 -7.59
N ALA A 47 -1.84 10.91 -6.97
CA ALA A 47 -1.75 12.24 -7.57
C ALA A 47 -0.37 12.87 -7.31
N ALA A 48 0.15 12.70 -6.10
CA ALA A 48 1.45 13.18 -5.66
C ALA A 48 2.32 12.04 -5.10
N TYR A 49 3.62 12.32 -4.92
CA TYR A 49 4.59 11.36 -4.38
C TYR A 49 4.32 11.05 -2.91
N GLU A 50 4.06 9.79 -2.62
CA GLU A 50 3.87 9.29 -1.25
C GLU A 50 4.29 7.81 -1.19
N PRO A 51 5.59 7.51 -1.19
CA PRO A 51 6.06 6.13 -1.29
C PRO A 51 5.79 5.35 -0.02
N GLN A 52 5.03 4.29 -0.16
CA GLN A 52 4.77 3.35 0.92
C GLN A 52 4.59 1.93 0.40
N ARG A 53 4.95 0.98 1.25
CA ARG A 53 4.81 -0.45 1.01
C ARG A 53 4.13 -1.08 2.19
N ALA A 54 3.32 -2.09 1.93
CA ALA A 54 2.62 -2.79 2.99
C ALA A 54 2.66 -4.30 2.78
N ILE A 55 2.62 -5.03 3.89
CA ILE A 55 2.38 -6.46 3.92
C ILE A 55 1.21 -6.73 4.87
N ARG A 56 0.30 -7.59 4.45
CA ARG A 56 -0.87 -7.97 5.21
C ARG A 56 -0.98 -9.49 5.26
N THR A 57 -1.07 -10.02 6.46
CA THR A 57 -1.47 -11.41 6.73
C THR A 57 -2.96 -11.45 7.13
N GLN A 58 -3.46 -12.61 7.48
CA GLN A 58 -4.83 -12.73 8.00
C GLN A 58 -5.05 -11.87 9.27
N ARG A 59 -4.04 -11.80 10.17
CA ARG A 59 -4.15 -11.08 11.44
C ARG A 59 -3.47 -9.72 11.44
N TRP A 60 -2.31 -9.58 10.79
CA TRP A 60 -1.46 -8.40 10.93
C TRP A 60 -1.39 -7.60 9.65
N LYS A 61 -1.26 -6.28 9.78
CA LYS A 61 -0.90 -5.37 8.69
C LYS A 61 0.27 -4.51 9.14
N TYR A 62 1.32 -4.51 8.33
CA TYR A 62 2.48 -3.65 8.51
C TYR A 62 2.64 -2.75 7.30
N ILE A 63 2.82 -1.45 7.55
CA ILE A 63 3.05 -0.43 6.52
C ILE A 63 4.37 0.25 6.82
N ARG A 64 5.19 0.40 5.80
CA ARG A 64 6.41 1.22 5.82
C ARG A 64 6.29 2.36 4.83
N ARG A 65 6.49 3.57 5.31
CA ARG A 65 6.61 4.79 4.50
C ARG A 65 8.09 5.08 4.26
N PHE A 66 8.39 5.66 3.11
CA PHE A 66 9.71 6.06 2.68
C PHE A 66 9.76 7.58 2.52
N GLY A 67 10.98 8.14 2.38
CA GLY A 67 11.16 9.60 2.38
C GLY A 67 11.15 10.19 3.80
N ASP A 68 11.02 11.50 3.90
CA ASP A 68 11.13 12.28 5.14
C ASP A 68 9.83 12.99 5.56
N ARG A 69 8.79 12.92 4.72
CA ARG A 69 7.51 13.58 5.00
C ARG A 69 6.77 12.94 6.16
N THR A 70 6.42 13.77 7.16
CA THR A 70 5.71 13.33 8.37
C THR A 70 4.24 13.75 8.43
N THR A 71 3.71 14.38 7.38
CA THR A 71 2.31 14.78 7.28
C THR A 71 1.61 14.03 6.14
N PRO A 72 0.27 13.90 6.15
CA PRO A 72 -0.48 13.31 5.05
C PRO A 72 -0.25 14.06 3.74
N VAL A 73 -0.34 13.34 2.62
CA VAL A 73 -0.39 13.93 1.27
C VAL A 73 -1.88 14.06 0.88
N LEU A 74 -2.44 15.25 1.08
CA LEU A 74 -3.88 15.46 0.94
C LEU A 74 -4.36 15.34 -0.50
N ALA A 75 -3.52 15.66 -1.49
CA ALA A 75 -3.83 15.49 -2.91
C ALA A 75 -4.08 14.02 -3.30
N ASN A 76 -3.58 13.05 -2.52
CA ASN A 76 -3.81 11.63 -2.76
C ASN A 76 -5.17 11.11 -2.26
N CYS A 77 -5.99 11.99 -1.68
CA CYS A 77 -7.35 11.68 -1.28
C CYS A 77 -8.34 12.47 -2.14
N ASP A 78 -9.31 11.80 -2.71
CA ASP A 78 -10.33 12.42 -3.56
C ASP A 78 -11.11 13.50 -2.82
N ASP A 79 -11.41 14.59 -3.52
CA ASP A 79 -12.19 15.71 -3.00
C ASP A 79 -13.61 15.24 -2.65
N SER A 80 -14.02 15.52 -1.42
CA SER A 80 -15.32 15.13 -0.90
C SER A 80 -15.67 15.91 0.36
N PRO A 81 -16.97 16.02 0.72
CA PRO A 81 -17.36 16.61 2.00
C PRO A 81 -16.74 15.93 3.23
N SER A 82 -16.42 14.64 3.13
CA SER A 82 -15.72 13.91 4.19
C SER A 82 -14.27 14.37 4.34
N LYS A 83 -13.57 14.61 3.23
CA LYS A 83 -12.21 15.16 3.21
C LYS A 83 -12.20 16.56 3.81
N ASP A 84 -13.13 17.43 3.41
CA ASP A 84 -13.24 18.79 3.91
C ASP A 84 -13.40 18.79 5.44
N LEU A 85 -14.31 17.96 5.95
CA LEU A 85 -14.52 17.80 7.40
C LEU A 85 -13.24 17.31 8.11
N LEU A 86 -12.53 16.35 7.54
CA LEU A 86 -11.29 15.83 8.13
C LEU A 86 -10.19 16.91 8.16
N ILE A 87 -10.10 17.74 7.11
CA ILE A 87 -9.17 18.88 7.07
C ILE A 87 -9.54 19.92 8.13
N GLU A 88 -10.82 20.29 8.27
CA GLU A 88 -11.31 21.17 9.34
C GLU A 88 -10.98 20.64 10.73
N LEU A 89 -10.95 19.31 10.91
CA LEU A 89 -10.55 18.63 12.15
C LEU A 89 -9.02 18.45 12.30
N GLY A 90 -8.22 19.11 11.46
CA GLY A 90 -6.76 19.15 11.56
C GLY A 90 -6.05 17.93 10.97
N TRP A 91 -6.67 17.19 10.05
CA TRP A 91 -6.04 16.02 9.44
C TRP A 91 -4.72 16.34 8.77
N GLY A 92 -4.62 17.44 8.01
CA GLY A 92 -3.40 17.85 7.32
C GLY A 92 -2.19 18.12 8.24
N GLU A 93 -2.44 18.41 9.52
CA GLU A 93 -1.39 18.70 10.52
C GLU A 93 -0.99 17.46 11.35
N ARG A 94 -1.69 16.34 11.16
CA ARG A 94 -1.40 15.11 11.93
C ARG A 94 -0.06 14.51 11.50
N THR A 95 0.72 14.10 12.48
CA THR A 95 1.93 13.32 12.21
C THR A 95 1.57 11.91 11.77
N VAL A 96 2.13 11.49 10.65
CA VAL A 96 2.04 10.11 10.15
C VAL A 96 3.33 9.38 10.45
N ALA A 97 3.24 8.23 11.11
CA ALA A 97 4.39 7.42 11.45
C ALA A 97 5.01 6.75 10.21
N PHE A 98 6.35 6.60 10.21
CA PHE A 98 7.06 5.90 9.14
C PHE A 98 6.79 4.39 9.14
N GLU A 99 6.53 3.82 10.30
CA GLU A 99 6.12 2.43 10.46
C GLU A 99 4.78 2.36 11.17
N GLN A 100 3.90 1.51 10.65
CA GLN A 100 2.58 1.27 11.24
C GLN A 100 2.36 -0.24 11.31
N LEU A 101 1.88 -0.70 12.45
CA LEU A 101 1.53 -2.10 12.70
C LEU A 101 0.14 -2.17 13.32
N TYR A 102 -0.73 -3.00 12.76
CA TYR A 102 -2.10 -3.18 13.23
C TYR A 102 -2.44 -4.64 13.44
N ASP A 103 -3.12 -4.96 14.54
CA ASP A 103 -3.71 -6.27 14.82
C ASP A 103 -5.17 -6.28 14.30
N LEU A 104 -5.36 -6.73 13.08
CA LEU A 104 -6.67 -6.67 12.40
C LEU A 104 -7.75 -7.53 13.08
N ALA A 105 -7.36 -8.49 13.92
CA ALA A 105 -8.30 -9.32 14.67
C ALA A 105 -8.94 -8.56 15.84
N PHE A 106 -8.18 -7.66 16.47
CA PHE A 106 -8.64 -6.88 17.63
C PHE A 106 -8.88 -5.40 17.29
N ASP A 107 -8.29 -4.91 16.22
CA ASP A 107 -8.43 -3.54 15.73
C ASP A 107 -8.71 -3.52 14.21
N PRO A 108 -9.89 -3.96 13.76
CA PRO A 108 -10.24 -3.97 12.34
C PRO A 108 -10.34 -2.57 11.70
N ASN A 109 -10.39 -1.52 12.51
CA ASN A 109 -10.43 -0.12 12.06
C ASN A 109 -9.04 0.51 11.97
N GLU A 110 -7.98 -0.23 12.33
CA GLU A 110 -6.59 0.27 12.25
C GLU A 110 -6.38 1.60 13.02
N ALA A 111 -7.01 1.71 14.18
CA ALA A 111 -7.01 2.93 14.99
C ALA A 111 -5.78 3.07 15.90
N ALA A 112 -5.18 1.94 16.29
CA ALA A 112 -4.05 1.89 17.22
C ALA A 112 -2.78 1.37 16.53
N ASN A 113 -1.84 2.27 16.24
CA ASN A 113 -0.53 1.89 15.71
C ASN A 113 0.34 1.25 16.79
N LEU A 114 0.65 -0.05 16.64
CA LEU A 114 1.44 -0.85 17.57
C LEU A 114 2.95 -0.88 17.25
N ALA A 115 3.40 -0.21 16.18
CA ALA A 115 4.79 -0.28 15.71
C ALA A 115 5.82 0.21 16.74
N GLY A 116 5.42 1.13 17.64
CA GLY A 116 6.26 1.65 18.72
C GLY A 116 6.14 0.90 20.04
N ASP A 117 5.29 -0.10 20.16
CA ASP A 117 5.11 -0.86 21.41
C ASP A 117 6.09 -2.03 21.48
N PRO A 118 6.97 -2.08 22.51
CA PRO A 118 7.94 -3.17 22.69
C PRO A 118 7.32 -4.58 22.75
N ALA A 119 6.06 -4.69 23.16
CA ALA A 119 5.36 -5.97 23.22
C ALA A 119 5.16 -6.61 21.83
N TYR A 120 5.14 -5.80 20.77
CA TYR A 120 4.94 -6.23 19.38
C TYR A 120 6.20 -6.15 18.52
N GLU A 121 7.36 -5.88 19.11
CA GLU A 121 8.64 -5.74 18.39
C GLU A 121 9.00 -6.96 17.54
N SER A 122 8.74 -8.17 18.04
CA SER A 122 9.01 -9.40 17.29
C SER A 122 8.13 -9.52 16.04
N VAL A 123 6.85 -9.17 16.14
CA VAL A 123 5.90 -9.18 15.01
C VAL A 123 6.27 -8.11 14.01
N ARG A 124 6.55 -6.89 14.48
CA ARG A 124 6.99 -5.78 13.62
C ARG A 124 8.22 -6.15 12.81
N ARG A 125 9.24 -6.71 13.47
CA ARG A 125 10.47 -7.12 12.81
C ARG A 125 10.24 -8.22 11.78
N GLU A 126 9.47 -9.25 12.13
CA GLU A 126 9.14 -10.35 11.20
C GLU A 126 8.47 -9.82 9.93
N LEU A 127 7.44 -8.97 10.07
CA LEU A 127 6.72 -8.40 8.93
C LEU A 127 7.58 -7.43 8.11
N SER A 128 8.44 -6.67 8.76
CA SER A 128 9.42 -5.81 8.09
C SER A 128 10.41 -6.63 7.25
N GLU A 129 10.91 -7.75 7.77
CA GLU A 129 11.79 -8.68 7.04
C GLU A 129 11.07 -9.35 5.86
N ARG A 130 9.80 -9.73 6.02
CA ARG A 130 8.96 -10.27 4.94
C ARG A 130 8.76 -9.21 3.84
N LEU A 131 8.40 -7.98 4.21
CA LEU A 131 8.25 -6.88 3.29
C LEU A 131 9.54 -6.61 2.50
N GLN A 132 10.68 -6.61 3.18
CA GLN A 132 11.97 -6.37 2.54
C GLN A 132 12.37 -7.49 1.57
N ARG A 133 12.05 -8.77 1.88
CA ARG A 133 12.22 -9.87 0.94
C ARG A 133 11.37 -9.69 -0.31
N TRP A 134 10.08 -9.39 -0.13
CA TRP A 134 9.19 -9.14 -1.27
C TRP A 134 9.69 -7.98 -2.16
N MET A 135 10.14 -6.88 -1.56
CA MET A 135 10.72 -5.76 -2.31
C MET A 135 11.96 -6.21 -3.11
N ALA A 136 12.81 -7.05 -2.52
CA ALA A 136 13.99 -7.59 -3.21
C ALA A 136 13.61 -8.54 -4.35
N GLU A 137 12.67 -9.44 -4.13
CA GLU A 137 12.17 -10.39 -5.13
C GLU A 137 11.49 -9.72 -6.32
N THR A 138 10.84 -8.58 -6.08
CA THR A 138 10.18 -7.80 -7.14
C THR A 138 11.06 -6.71 -7.75
N SER A 139 12.33 -6.59 -7.31
CA SER A 139 13.23 -5.52 -7.73
C SER A 139 12.62 -4.14 -7.53
N ASP A 140 12.04 -3.92 -6.35
CA ASP A 140 11.36 -2.67 -6.01
C ASP A 140 12.34 -1.48 -6.13
N PRO A 141 12.03 -0.45 -6.93
CA PRO A 141 12.92 0.68 -7.17
C PRO A 141 13.28 1.48 -5.90
N LEU A 142 12.45 1.44 -4.86
CA LEU A 142 12.76 2.10 -3.58
C LEU A 142 13.96 1.49 -2.84
N LEU A 143 14.43 0.30 -3.24
CA LEU A 143 15.67 -0.28 -2.70
C LEU A 143 16.92 0.43 -3.23
N ASP A 144 16.85 1.00 -4.42
CA ASP A 144 17.93 1.73 -5.08
C ASP A 144 17.90 3.24 -4.80
N GLY A 145 16.86 3.71 -4.11
CA GLY A 145 16.65 5.11 -3.76
C GLY A 145 15.29 5.64 -4.21
N GLU A 146 15.17 6.97 -4.26
CA GLU A 146 13.93 7.61 -4.68
C GLU A 146 13.75 7.48 -6.20
N PRO A 147 12.72 6.75 -6.67
CA PRO A 147 12.48 6.60 -8.10
C PRO A 147 12.04 7.95 -8.70
N GLN A 148 12.56 8.26 -9.86
CA GLN A 148 12.17 9.46 -10.60
C GLN A 148 10.93 9.16 -11.43
N PRO A 149 9.95 10.06 -11.48
CA PRO A 149 8.81 9.92 -12.39
C PRO A 149 9.28 9.98 -13.84
N PRO A 150 8.60 9.30 -14.78
CA PRO A 150 8.98 9.33 -16.19
C PRO A 150 8.84 10.75 -16.77
N ALA A 151 9.70 11.09 -17.74
CA ALA A 151 9.62 12.35 -18.46
C ALA A 151 8.24 12.54 -19.10
N GLY A 152 7.68 13.73 -18.99
CA GLY A 152 6.33 14.06 -19.44
C GLY A 152 5.21 13.65 -18.48
N ALA A 153 5.51 13.04 -17.33
CA ALA A 153 4.49 12.80 -16.32
C ALA A 153 3.98 14.13 -15.72
N GLU A 154 2.68 14.18 -15.48
CA GLU A 154 2.02 15.28 -14.77
C GLU A 154 1.74 14.80 -13.33
N ILE A 155 2.34 15.46 -12.36
CA ILE A 155 2.20 15.10 -10.95
C ILE A 155 1.82 16.33 -10.12
N ASN A 156 1.06 16.10 -9.04
CA ASN A 156 0.76 17.11 -8.06
C ASN A 156 1.92 17.29 -7.08
N ASP A 157 2.07 18.51 -6.56
CA ASP A 157 2.98 18.75 -5.44
C ASP A 157 2.40 18.07 -4.18
N PRO A 158 3.22 17.38 -3.37
CA PRO A 158 2.78 16.75 -2.13
C PRO A 158 2.17 17.71 -1.09
N ASP A 159 2.41 19.01 -1.21
CA ASP A 159 1.85 20.03 -0.33
C ASP A 159 0.47 20.54 -0.77
N GLN A 160 -0.01 20.14 -1.95
CA GLN A 160 -1.34 20.48 -2.44
C GLN A 160 -2.42 19.75 -1.64
N ILE A 161 -3.61 20.39 -1.62
CA ILE A 161 -4.77 19.83 -0.93
C ILE A 161 -5.58 18.93 -1.86
N SER A 162 -5.66 19.27 -3.15
CA SER A 162 -6.51 18.60 -4.14
C SER A 162 -5.73 18.14 -5.35
N ALA A 163 -6.07 16.95 -5.87
CA ALA A 163 -5.59 16.48 -7.16
C ALA A 163 -6.06 17.34 -8.34
N SER A 164 -7.05 18.21 -8.13
CA SER A 164 -7.54 19.17 -9.14
C SER A 164 -6.69 20.43 -9.25
N GLU A 165 -5.71 20.61 -8.37
CA GLU A 165 -4.77 21.72 -8.44
C GLU A 165 -3.77 21.56 -9.61
N PRO A 166 -3.11 22.64 -10.06
CA PRO A 166 -2.19 22.57 -11.19
C PRO A 166 -1.06 21.57 -10.94
N THR A 167 -0.83 20.70 -11.93
CA THR A 167 0.26 19.72 -11.92
C THR A 167 1.58 20.32 -12.38
N VAL A 168 2.68 19.68 -12.03
CA VAL A 168 4.02 19.93 -12.56
C VAL A 168 4.32 18.87 -13.62
N VAL A 169 4.75 19.34 -14.81
CA VAL A 169 5.22 18.43 -15.87
C VAL A 169 6.68 18.14 -15.65
N ILE A 170 7.04 16.86 -15.56
CA ILE A 170 8.42 16.41 -15.39
C ILE A 170 9.19 16.54 -16.70
N ALA A 171 10.35 17.18 -16.65
CA ALA A 171 11.20 17.45 -17.81
C ALA A 171 11.94 16.20 -18.32
#